data_0e44b74a0bffe0a6dd9a686fb1115a80
#
_entry.id   0e44b74a0bffe0a6dd9a686fb1115a80
#
_cell.length_a   1.000
_cell.length_b   1.000
_cell.length_c   1.000
_cell.angle_alpha   90.00
_cell.angle_beta   90.00
_cell.angle_gamma   90.00
#
_symmetry.space_group_name_H-M   'P 1'
#
loop_
_entity.id
_entity.type
_entity.pdbx_description
1 polymer ?
#
loop_
_entity_poly.entity_id
_entity_poly.type
_entity_poly.pdbx_seq_one_letter_code
_entity_poly.pdbx_strand_id
1 'polypeptide(L)'
;MTHEPVDTFAAFRHAESLVARRRPLDALAALAPVLAAAPDAPSVHLLAGRAYLNSAQLLRAEAAFQRVLELDPTDHYARFALGKTLQRQSRLPEAQTQLRMAVAMNPLPEYQEALGEVNARMAVEGNR
;
A
#
# COMPACT_ATOMS: atom_id res chain seq x y z
N MET A 1 6.30 -22.89 -30.47
CA MET A 1 6.13 -22.89 -29.01
C MET A 1 4.81 -22.21 -28.65
N THR A 2 3.94 -22.96 -28.05
CA THR A 2 2.69 -22.43 -27.54
C THR A 2 2.95 -21.83 -26.15
N HIS A 3 2.79 -20.52 -26.02
CA HIS A 3 2.74 -19.90 -24.70
C HIS A 3 1.38 -20.22 -24.09
N GLU A 4 1.39 -20.93 -22.99
CA GLU A 4 0.18 -21.04 -22.17
C GLU A 4 -0.14 -19.65 -21.60
N PRO A 5 -1.41 -19.20 -21.69
CA PRO A 5 -1.78 -17.94 -21.06
C PRO A 5 -1.53 -18.01 -19.56
N VAL A 6 -0.93 -16.97 -19.01
CA VAL A 6 -0.73 -16.86 -17.57
C VAL A 6 -2.11 -16.85 -16.90
N ASP A 7 -2.33 -17.77 -15.96
CA ASP A 7 -3.52 -17.71 -15.12
C ASP A 7 -3.33 -16.57 -14.11
N THR A 8 -3.84 -15.40 -14.47
CA THR A 8 -3.67 -14.19 -13.66
C THR A 8 -4.35 -14.32 -12.30
N PHE A 9 -5.48 -15.03 -12.24
CA PHE A 9 -6.17 -15.26 -10.96
C PHE A 9 -5.33 -16.13 -10.02
N ALA A 10 -4.79 -17.24 -10.52
CA ALA A 10 -3.95 -18.11 -9.71
C ALA A 10 -2.65 -17.42 -9.29
N ALA A 11 -2.02 -16.66 -10.18
CA ALA A 11 -0.82 -15.88 -9.87
C ALA A 11 -1.10 -14.82 -8.80
N PHE A 12 -2.24 -14.13 -8.88
CA PHE A 12 -2.65 -13.15 -7.87
C PHE A 12 -2.86 -13.82 -6.49
N ARG A 13 -3.57 -14.94 -6.46
CA ARG A 13 -3.81 -15.69 -5.22
C ARG A 13 -2.51 -16.19 -4.62
N HIS A 14 -1.57 -16.63 -5.45
CA HIS A 14 -0.26 -17.05 -4.99
C HIS A 14 0.51 -15.88 -4.37
N ALA A 15 0.48 -14.72 -5.02
CA ALA A 15 1.12 -13.51 -4.51
C ALA A 15 0.51 -13.07 -3.16
N GLU A 16 -0.82 -13.12 -3.01
CA GLU A 16 -1.48 -12.83 -1.73
C GLU A 16 -0.94 -13.74 -0.61
N SER A 17 -0.81 -15.02 -0.90
CA SER A 17 -0.26 -16.00 0.05
C SER A 17 1.17 -15.65 0.43
N LEU A 18 1.99 -15.24 -0.54
CA LEU A 18 3.38 -14.87 -0.29
C LEU A 18 3.50 -13.60 0.57
N VAL A 19 2.64 -12.60 0.35
CA VAL A 19 2.58 -11.41 1.22
C VAL A 19 2.21 -11.81 2.65
N ALA A 20 1.21 -12.68 2.81
CA ALA A 20 0.77 -13.16 4.12
C ALA A 20 1.85 -13.95 4.85
N ARG A 21 2.72 -14.64 4.11
CA ARG A 21 3.85 -15.41 4.65
C ARG A 21 5.10 -14.55 4.86
N ARG A 22 5.01 -13.25 4.70
CA ARG A 22 6.13 -12.32 4.84
C ARG A 22 7.26 -12.60 3.84
N ARG A 23 6.89 -12.95 2.61
CA ARG A 23 7.80 -13.15 1.48
C ARG A 23 7.51 -12.12 0.38
N PRO A 24 7.76 -10.82 0.65
CA PRO A 24 7.35 -9.76 -0.26
C PRO A 24 8.07 -9.77 -1.61
N LEU A 25 9.34 -10.15 -1.66
CA LEU A 25 10.09 -10.17 -2.92
C LEU A 25 9.58 -11.30 -3.84
N ASP A 26 9.26 -12.44 -3.26
CA ASP A 26 8.65 -13.54 -4.03
C ASP A 26 7.25 -13.15 -4.51
N ALA A 27 6.50 -12.42 -3.69
CA ALA A 27 5.18 -11.90 -4.06
C ALA A 27 5.28 -10.95 -5.25
N LEU A 28 6.25 -10.05 -5.26
CA LEU A 28 6.47 -9.11 -6.37
C LEU A 28 6.83 -9.85 -7.66
N ALA A 29 7.65 -10.88 -7.57
CA ALA A 29 7.97 -11.71 -8.73
C ALA A 29 6.72 -12.40 -9.29
N ALA A 30 5.86 -12.94 -8.41
CA ALA A 30 4.60 -13.57 -8.81
C ALA A 30 3.61 -12.55 -9.41
N LEU A 31 3.63 -11.30 -8.94
CA LEU A 31 2.74 -10.24 -9.43
C LEU A 31 3.15 -9.64 -10.77
N ALA A 32 4.41 -9.75 -11.18
CA ALA A 32 4.90 -9.09 -12.38
C ALA A 32 4.04 -9.39 -13.63
N PRO A 33 3.70 -10.66 -13.96
CA PRO A 33 2.84 -10.94 -15.10
C PRO A 33 1.39 -10.47 -14.88
N VAL A 34 0.91 -10.41 -13.64
CA VAL A 34 -0.45 -9.93 -13.32
C VAL A 34 -0.53 -8.43 -13.56
N LEU A 35 0.47 -7.66 -13.14
CA LEU A 35 0.56 -6.21 -13.40
C LEU A 35 0.60 -5.92 -14.90
N ALA A 36 1.34 -6.72 -15.66
CA ALA A 36 1.41 -6.57 -17.10
C ALA A 36 0.05 -6.85 -17.78
N ALA A 37 -0.70 -7.84 -17.29
CA ALA A 37 -1.99 -8.24 -17.85
C ALA A 37 -3.14 -7.32 -17.40
N ALA A 38 -3.06 -6.73 -16.21
CA ALA A 38 -4.13 -5.95 -15.60
C ALA A 38 -3.59 -4.65 -14.97
N PRO A 39 -3.04 -3.72 -15.79
CA PRO A 39 -2.39 -2.50 -15.28
C PRO A 39 -3.35 -1.51 -14.62
N ASP A 40 -4.66 -1.66 -14.82
CA ASP A 40 -5.68 -0.79 -14.26
C ASP A 40 -6.54 -1.46 -13.18
N ALA A 41 -6.05 -2.57 -12.63
CA ALA A 41 -6.75 -3.27 -11.54
C ALA A 41 -6.28 -2.74 -10.18
N PRO A 42 -7.14 -2.04 -9.41
CA PRO A 42 -6.74 -1.49 -8.11
C PRO A 42 -6.20 -2.54 -7.15
N SER A 43 -6.82 -3.72 -7.10
CA SER A 43 -6.41 -4.80 -6.19
C SER A 43 -4.97 -5.27 -6.44
N VAL A 44 -4.52 -5.26 -7.68
CA VAL A 44 -3.16 -5.67 -8.04
C VAL A 44 -2.15 -4.65 -7.54
N HIS A 45 -2.42 -3.36 -7.75
CA HIS A 45 -1.56 -2.28 -7.26
C HIS A 45 -1.55 -2.23 -5.73
N LEU A 46 -2.69 -2.51 -5.09
CA LEU A 46 -2.77 -2.55 -3.62
C LEU A 46 -1.88 -3.65 -3.06
N LEU A 47 -1.93 -4.84 -3.65
CA LEU A 47 -1.09 -5.96 -3.22
C LEU A 47 0.39 -5.68 -3.48
N ALA A 48 0.72 -5.11 -4.64
CA ALA A 48 2.09 -4.68 -4.95
C ALA A 48 2.58 -3.65 -3.93
N GLY A 49 1.77 -2.67 -3.60
CA GLY A 49 2.09 -1.65 -2.60
C GLY A 49 2.42 -2.25 -1.24
N ARG A 50 1.62 -3.22 -0.80
CA ARG A 50 1.87 -3.95 0.46
C ARG A 50 3.21 -4.70 0.43
N ALA A 51 3.50 -5.35 -0.67
CA ALA A 51 4.76 -6.08 -0.83
C ALA A 51 5.96 -5.12 -0.87
N TYR A 52 5.84 -3.97 -1.55
CA TYR A 52 6.86 -2.94 -1.54
C TYR A 52 7.09 -2.38 -0.13
N LEU A 53 6.01 -2.09 0.59
CA LEU A 53 6.09 -1.57 1.95
C LEU A 53 6.77 -2.57 2.88
N ASN A 54 6.40 -3.85 2.79
CA ASN A 54 6.96 -4.92 3.60
C ASN A 54 8.44 -5.18 3.31
N SER A 55 8.91 -4.83 2.12
CA SER A 55 10.32 -4.94 1.72
C SER A 55 11.08 -3.60 1.82
N ALA A 56 10.48 -2.61 2.48
CA ALA A 56 11.06 -1.28 2.69
C ALA A 56 11.38 -0.52 1.40
N GLN A 57 10.70 -0.82 0.32
CA GLN A 57 10.78 -0.09 -0.95
C GLN A 57 9.75 1.04 -0.93
N LEU A 58 10.02 2.06 -0.13
CA LEU A 58 9.01 3.06 0.27
C LEU A 58 8.51 3.91 -0.89
N LEU A 59 9.38 4.33 -1.81
CA LEU A 59 8.96 5.14 -2.96
C LEU A 59 8.10 4.34 -3.93
N ARG A 60 8.41 3.06 -4.13
CA ARG A 60 7.59 2.18 -4.95
C ARG A 60 6.25 1.87 -4.31
N ALA A 61 6.24 1.68 -2.98
CA ALA A 61 5.00 1.51 -2.22
C ALA A 61 4.12 2.75 -2.36
N GLU A 62 4.68 3.94 -2.20
CA GLU A 62 3.98 5.21 -2.36
C GLU A 62 3.33 5.30 -3.76
N ALA A 63 4.09 5.04 -4.80
CA ALA A 63 3.59 5.09 -6.18
C ALA A 63 2.44 4.08 -6.40
N ALA A 64 2.57 2.86 -5.85
CA ALA A 64 1.53 1.84 -5.98
C ALA A 64 0.23 2.26 -5.28
N PHE A 65 0.30 2.76 -4.05
CA PHE A 65 -0.89 3.22 -3.32
C PHE A 65 -1.51 4.46 -3.96
N GLN A 66 -0.71 5.37 -4.48
CA GLN A 66 -1.21 6.51 -5.26
C GLN A 66 -1.97 6.04 -6.50
N ARG A 67 -1.46 5.01 -7.18
CA ARG A 67 -2.15 4.44 -8.34
C ARG A 67 -3.50 3.83 -7.95
N VAL A 68 -3.58 3.13 -6.81
CA VAL A 68 -4.86 2.64 -6.29
C VAL A 68 -5.85 3.79 -6.12
N LEU A 69 -5.41 4.90 -5.53
CA LEU A 69 -6.29 6.06 -5.27
C LEU A 69 -6.69 6.81 -6.54
N GLU A 70 -5.86 6.79 -7.58
CA GLU A 70 -6.26 7.30 -8.90
C GLU A 70 -7.37 6.45 -9.51
N LEU A 71 -7.30 5.13 -9.34
CA LEU A 71 -8.29 4.19 -9.87
C LEU A 71 -9.55 4.09 -9.01
N ASP A 72 -9.39 4.20 -7.70
CA ASP A 72 -10.47 4.14 -6.71
C ASP A 72 -10.21 5.11 -5.55
N PRO A 73 -10.66 6.37 -5.67
CA PRO A 73 -10.45 7.37 -4.61
C PRO A 73 -11.14 7.03 -3.28
N THR A 74 -12.07 6.06 -3.27
CA THR A 74 -12.84 5.68 -2.08
C THR A 74 -12.17 4.58 -1.26
N ASP A 75 -11.03 4.08 -1.68
CA ASP A 75 -10.31 3.02 -0.96
C ASP A 75 -9.63 3.60 0.28
N HIS A 76 -10.34 3.51 1.42
CA HIS A 76 -9.81 4.02 2.70
C HIS A 76 -8.57 3.26 3.17
N TYR A 77 -8.45 1.96 2.85
CA TYR A 77 -7.27 1.19 3.21
C TYR A 77 -6.03 1.70 2.45
N ALA A 78 -6.17 2.01 1.16
CA ALA A 78 -5.08 2.57 0.36
C ALA A 78 -4.61 3.92 0.93
N ARG A 79 -5.53 4.75 1.42
CA ARG A 79 -5.16 6.01 2.09
C ARG A 79 -4.40 5.75 3.38
N PHE A 80 -4.86 4.82 4.19
CA PHE A 80 -4.15 4.40 5.40
C PHE A 80 -2.74 3.89 5.07
N ALA A 81 -2.64 3.00 4.09
CA ALA A 81 -1.36 2.42 3.69
C ALA A 81 -0.41 3.49 3.13
N LEU A 82 -0.93 4.44 2.34
CA LEU A 82 -0.15 5.59 1.87
C LEU A 82 0.34 6.43 3.05
N GLY A 83 -0.52 6.70 4.01
CA GLY A 83 -0.15 7.45 5.23
C GLY A 83 0.97 6.77 5.99
N LYS A 84 0.90 5.46 6.17
CA LYS A 84 1.96 4.70 6.82
C LYS A 84 3.27 4.73 6.04
N THR A 85 3.18 4.67 4.72
CA THR A 85 4.34 4.75 3.83
C THR A 85 5.04 6.11 3.94
N LEU A 86 4.25 7.19 3.99
CA LEU A 86 4.76 8.55 4.17
C LEU A 86 5.36 8.74 5.57
N GLN A 87 4.73 8.17 6.60
CA GLN A 87 5.24 8.20 7.97
C GLN A 87 6.63 7.57 8.05
N ARG A 88 6.82 6.42 7.40
CA ARG A 88 8.11 5.74 7.37
C ARG A 88 9.19 6.52 6.61
N GLN A 89 8.78 7.41 5.72
CA GLN A 89 9.68 8.36 5.05
C GLN A 89 9.90 9.65 5.87
N SER A 90 9.35 9.73 7.06
CA SER A 90 9.35 10.90 7.94
C SER A 90 8.70 12.13 7.31
N ARG A 91 7.82 11.93 6.36
CA ARG A 91 7.01 12.98 5.72
C ARG A 91 5.71 13.12 6.50
N LEU A 92 5.83 13.66 7.72
CA LEU A 92 4.76 13.61 8.71
C LEU A 92 3.53 14.46 8.36
N PRO A 93 3.65 15.71 7.85
CA PRO A 93 2.46 16.47 7.46
C PRO A 93 1.65 15.78 6.36
N GLU A 94 2.31 15.21 5.38
CA GLU A 94 1.65 14.47 4.29
C GLU A 94 1.00 13.19 4.82
N ALA A 95 1.70 12.46 5.71
CA ALA A 95 1.16 11.27 6.36
C ALA A 95 -0.10 11.62 7.17
N GLN A 96 -0.06 12.71 7.94
CA GLN A 96 -1.20 13.18 8.72
C GLN A 96 -2.43 13.42 7.84
N THR A 97 -2.25 14.06 6.69
CA THR A 97 -3.35 14.34 5.75
C THR A 97 -4.01 13.05 5.28
N GLN A 98 -3.22 12.06 4.85
CA GLN A 98 -3.76 10.80 4.37
C GLN A 98 -4.46 10.01 5.48
N LEU A 99 -3.87 10.00 6.68
CA LEU A 99 -4.46 9.27 7.82
C LEU A 99 -5.75 9.93 8.31
N ARG A 100 -5.83 11.27 8.30
CA ARG A 100 -7.07 11.98 8.61
C ARG A 100 -8.18 11.62 7.63
N MET A 101 -7.85 11.55 6.34
CA MET A 101 -8.82 11.15 5.31
C MET A 101 -9.29 9.72 5.53
N ALA A 102 -8.37 8.81 5.84
CA ALA A 102 -8.72 7.40 6.11
C ALA A 102 -9.68 7.28 7.30
N VAL A 103 -9.39 7.98 8.40
CA VAL A 103 -10.25 8.01 9.60
C VAL A 103 -11.62 8.59 9.27
N ALA A 104 -11.67 9.67 8.49
CA ALA A 104 -12.93 10.31 8.11
C ALA A 104 -13.79 9.38 7.24
N MET A 105 -13.16 8.59 6.38
CA MET A 105 -13.86 7.66 5.50
C MET A 105 -14.34 6.42 6.24
N ASN A 106 -13.53 5.91 7.16
CA ASN A 106 -13.85 4.74 7.97
C ASN A 106 -13.04 4.79 9.28
N PRO A 107 -13.68 5.09 10.43
CA PRO A 107 -12.96 5.33 11.69
C PRO A 107 -12.52 4.01 12.37
N LEU A 108 -11.69 3.23 11.69
CA LEU A 108 -11.15 2.00 12.25
C LEU A 108 -10.11 2.30 13.33
N PRO A 109 -10.05 1.50 14.42
CA PRO A 109 -9.07 1.71 15.50
C PRO A 109 -7.62 1.77 15.02
N GLU A 110 -7.23 0.93 14.06
CA GLU A 110 -5.86 0.93 13.54
C GLU A 110 -5.53 2.23 12.78
N TYR A 111 -6.52 2.85 12.13
CA TYR A 111 -6.32 4.14 11.44
C TYR A 111 -6.18 5.27 12.47
N GLN A 112 -7.00 5.25 13.50
CA GLN A 112 -6.94 6.22 14.60
C GLN A 112 -5.61 6.13 15.34
N GLU A 113 -5.14 4.92 15.59
CA GLU A 113 -3.85 4.68 16.24
C GLU A 113 -2.69 5.24 15.41
N ALA A 114 -2.68 4.95 14.11
CA ALA A 114 -1.64 5.45 13.21
C ALA A 114 -1.64 6.98 13.15
N LEU A 115 -2.82 7.61 13.10
CA LEU A 115 -2.94 9.06 13.14
C LEU A 115 -2.41 9.63 14.46
N GLY A 116 -2.74 8.99 15.57
CA GLY A 116 -2.24 9.37 16.89
C GLY A 116 -0.72 9.33 16.98
N GLU A 117 -0.10 8.30 16.42
CA GLU A 117 1.37 8.19 16.37
C GLU A 117 2.01 9.33 15.57
N VAL A 118 1.46 9.66 14.42
CA VAL A 118 1.96 10.77 13.60
C VAL A 118 1.79 12.09 14.32
N ASN A 119 0.63 12.33 14.94
CA ASN A 119 0.38 13.55 15.70
C ASN A 119 1.37 13.70 16.86
N ALA A 120 1.66 12.61 17.57
CA ALA A 120 2.62 12.61 18.67
C ALA A 120 4.03 12.96 18.20
N ARG A 121 4.46 12.37 17.07
CA ARG A 121 5.77 12.67 16.48
C ARG A 121 5.88 14.13 16.04
N MET A 122 4.83 14.65 15.41
CA MET A 122 4.80 16.05 14.97
C MET A 122 4.88 17.02 16.17
N ALA A 123 4.20 16.69 17.28
CA ALA A 123 4.26 17.50 18.50
C ALA A 123 5.67 17.52 19.09
N VAL A 124 6.35 16.38 19.12
CA VAL A 124 7.73 16.30 19.61
C VAL A 124 8.68 17.10 18.71
N GLU A 125 8.58 16.94 17.40
CA GLU A 125 9.44 17.64 16.43
C GLU A 125 9.17 19.15 16.43
N GLY A 126 7.91 19.56 16.61
CA GLY A 126 7.54 20.96 16.69
C GLY A 126 8.07 21.70 17.92
N ASN A 127 8.45 20.95 18.98
CA ASN A 127 8.99 21.51 20.23
C ASN A 127 10.52 21.54 20.27
N ARG A 128 11.19 21.23 19.19
CA ARG A 128 12.66 21.32 19.10
C ARG A 128 13.12 22.71 18.70
#